data_ae80905950fffcf8ea9507260c7c385a
#
_entry.id   ae80905950fffcf8ea9507260c7c385a
#
_cell.length_a   1.000
_cell.length_b   1.000
_cell.length_c   1.000
_cell.angle_alpha   90.00
_cell.angle_beta   90.00
_cell.angle_gamma   90.00
#
_symmetry.space_group_name_H-M   'P 1'
#
loop_
_entity.id
_entity.type
_entity.pdbx_description
1 polymer ?
#
loop_
_entity_poly.entity_id
_entity_poly.type
_entity_poly.pdbx_seq_one_letter_code
_entity_poly.pdbx_strand_id
1 'polypeptide(L)'
;MVDNYKTIIVKKPDVTDLVGEKVMIDFESGKYFMLTGSANDIWDMLDDGIETESIVSRLLEIYEVQPDECRNSVLHFLKELEQLGFVSLEKCN
;
A
#
# COMPACT_ATOMS: atom_id res chain seq x y z
N MET A 1 5.49 -1.29 -21.03
CA MET A 1 4.45 -2.11 -20.43
C MET A 1 4.27 -1.70 -18.97
N VAL A 2 3.03 -1.52 -18.54
CA VAL A 2 2.75 -1.05 -17.18
C VAL A 2 2.54 -2.26 -16.27
N ASP A 3 3.25 -2.27 -15.15
CA ASP A 3 3.04 -3.30 -14.14
C ASP A 3 1.80 -2.97 -13.32
N ASN A 4 0.78 -3.75 -13.50
CA ASN A 4 -0.48 -3.62 -12.77
C ASN A 4 -0.76 -4.91 -12.01
N TYR A 5 -1.08 -4.78 -10.73
CA TYR A 5 -1.31 -5.92 -9.85
C TYR A 5 -2.60 -5.73 -9.08
N LYS A 6 -3.28 -6.83 -8.82
CA LYS A 6 -4.37 -6.86 -7.85
C LYS A 6 -3.78 -7.10 -6.48
N THR A 7 -4.20 -6.30 -5.52
CA THR A 7 -3.79 -6.48 -4.13
C THR A 7 -4.80 -7.35 -3.42
N ILE A 8 -4.35 -8.51 -2.96
CA ILE A 8 -5.18 -9.44 -2.20
C ILE A 8 -4.82 -9.31 -0.73
N ILE A 9 -5.79 -9.05 0.11
CA ILE A 9 -5.56 -8.92 1.55
C ILE A 9 -5.39 -10.33 2.14
N VAL A 10 -4.20 -10.61 2.65
CA VAL A 10 -3.89 -11.89 3.29
C VAL A 10 -4.17 -11.80 4.78
N LYS A 11 -3.72 -10.71 5.39
CA LYS A 11 -3.82 -10.52 6.83
C LYS A 11 -3.90 -9.04 7.12
N LYS A 12 -4.88 -8.64 7.92
CA LYS A 12 -5.01 -7.24 8.33
C LYS A 12 -4.19 -7.01 9.60
N PRO A 13 -3.15 -6.18 9.54
CA PRO A 13 -2.42 -5.80 10.75
C PRO A 13 -3.24 -4.80 11.55
N ASP A 14 -2.91 -4.69 12.83
CA ASP A 14 -3.47 -3.64 13.65
C ASP A 14 -2.78 -2.32 13.33
N VAL A 15 -3.57 -1.27 13.19
CA VAL A 15 -3.05 0.08 12.96
C VAL A 15 -3.30 0.90 14.21
N THR A 16 -2.22 1.43 14.77
CA THR A 16 -2.27 2.22 15.99
C THR A 16 -1.82 3.65 15.70
N ASP A 17 -2.54 4.60 16.27
CA ASP A 17 -2.20 6.02 16.17
C ASP A 17 -1.29 6.38 17.32
N LEU A 18 -0.04 6.70 17.02
CA LEU A 18 0.96 7.09 18.00
C LEU A 18 1.36 8.55 17.78
N VAL A 19 0.80 9.45 18.59
CA VAL A 19 1.15 10.88 18.57
C VAL A 19 1.08 11.47 17.15
N GLY A 20 -0.04 11.21 16.47
CA GLY A 20 -0.27 11.74 15.12
C GLY A 20 0.33 10.90 14.00
N GLU A 21 1.02 9.81 14.31
CA GLU A 21 1.56 8.90 13.32
C GLU A 21 0.84 7.56 13.40
N LYS A 22 0.57 6.95 12.25
CA LYS A 22 -0.04 5.62 12.21
C LYS A 22 1.04 4.57 12.06
N VAL A 23 0.97 3.55 12.90
CA VAL A 23 1.91 2.43 12.88
C VAL A 23 1.13 1.15 12.66
N MET A 24 1.57 0.39 11.68
CA MET A 24 1.05 -0.92 11.37
C MET A 24 1.86 -1.95 12.14
N ILE A 25 1.21 -2.78 12.96
CA ILE A 25 1.90 -3.73 13.82
C ILE A 25 1.39 -5.14 13.54
N ASP A 26 2.31 -6.07 13.33
CA ASP A 26 1.99 -7.48 13.29
C ASP A 26 2.47 -8.12 14.59
N PHE A 27 1.55 -8.39 15.49
CA PHE A 27 1.86 -8.94 16.82
C PHE A 27 2.41 -10.36 16.77
N GLU A 28 2.12 -11.10 15.71
CA GLU A 28 2.63 -12.48 15.58
C GLU A 28 4.11 -12.51 15.28
N SER A 29 4.57 -11.64 14.38
CA SER A 29 5.98 -11.61 13.98
C SER A 29 6.78 -10.53 14.69
N GLY A 30 6.10 -9.59 15.36
CA GLY A 30 6.73 -8.44 15.98
C GLY A 30 7.20 -7.38 14.98
N LYS A 31 6.82 -7.52 13.72
CA LYS A 31 7.17 -6.54 12.69
C LYS A 31 6.26 -5.33 12.75
N TYR A 32 6.80 -4.19 12.42
CA TYR A 32 6.01 -2.96 12.35
C TYR A 32 6.43 -2.12 11.15
N PHE A 33 5.55 -1.25 10.71
CA PHE A 33 5.77 -0.36 9.59
C PHE A 33 5.07 0.97 9.85
N MET A 34 5.80 2.08 9.69
CA MET A 34 5.22 3.40 9.88
C MET A 34 4.54 3.88 8.61
N LEU A 35 3.29 4.32 8.73
CA LEU A 35 2.53 4.88 7.61
C LEU A 35 2.75 6.38 7.58
N THR A 36 3.61 6.83 6.67
CA THR A 36 3.93 8.25 6.51
C THR A 36 3.58 8.73 5.11
N GLY A 37 3.17 9.99 4.99
CA GLY A 37 2.87 10.60 3.70
C GLY A 37 1.83 9.83 2.91
N SER A 38 2.13 9.56 1.64
CA SER A 38 1.20 8.87 0.74
C SER A 38 0.92 7.43 1.14
N ALA A 39 1.78 6.80 1.94
CA ALA A 39 1.55 5.44 2.43
C ALA A 39 0.25 5.35 3.22
N ASN A 40 -0.07 6.40 3.97
CA ASN A 40 -1.30 6.50 4.73
C ASN A 40 -2.52 6.48 3.81
N ASP A 41 -2.46 7.26 2.73
CA ASP A 41 -3.54 7.31 1.74
C ASP A 41 -3.69 5.97 1.02
N ILE A 42 -2.57 5.35 0.65
CA ILE A 42 -2.59 4.04 0.00
C ILE A 42 -3.24 3.01 0.91
N TRP A 43 -2.87 3.01 2.18
CA TRP A 43 -3.44 2.08 3.15
C TRP A 43 -4.96 2.23 3.27
N ASP A 44 -5.45 3.47 3.29
CA ASP A 44 -6.89 3.75 3.38
C ASP A 44 -7.63 3.31 2.12
N MET A 45 -6.95 3.26 0.97
CA MET A 45 -7.53 2.81 -0.29
C MET A 45 -7.50 1.30 -0.47
N LEU A 46 -6.69 0.59 0.32
CA LEU A 46 -6.52 -0.85 0.15
C LEU A 46 -7.82 -1.60 0.39
N ASP A 47 -8.17 -2.42 -0.58
CA ASP A 47 -9.35 -3.26 -0.55
C ASP A 47 -9.01 -4.55 -1.28
N ASP A 48 -9.69 -5.62 -0.96
CA ASP A 48 -9.41 -6.90 -1.57
C ASP A 48 -9.70 -6.85 -3.06
N GLY A 49 -8.68 -7.09 -3.87
CA GLY A 49 -8.79 -7.05 -5.32
C GLY A 49 -8.55 -5.70 -5.97
N ILE A 50 -8.19 -4.66 -5.19
CA ILE A 50 -7.90 -3.35 -5.81
C ILE A 50 -6.65 -3.43 -6.69
N GLU A 51 -6.70 -2.77 -7.85
CA GLU A 51 -5.58 -2.75 -8.78
C GLU A 51 -4.64 -1.59 -8.49
N THR A 52 -3.34 -1.80 -8.75
CA THR A 52 -2.32 -0.77 -8.58
C THR A 52 -2.67 0.51 -9.33
N GLU A 53 -3.14 0.37 -10.58
CA GLU A 53 -3.49 1.55 -11.40
C GLU A 53 -4.64 2.36 -10.83
N SER A 54 -5.56 1.71 -10.11
CA SER A 54 -6.63 2.42 -9.42
C SER A 54 -6.09 3.27 -8.29
N ILE A 55 -5.14 2.75 -7.54
CA ILE A 55 -4.49 3.50 -6.46
C ILE A 55 -3.72 4.69 -7.04
N VAL A 56 -2.95 4.45 -8.10
CA VAL A 56 -2.18 5.50 -8.77
C VAL A 56 -3.10 6.62 -9.26
N SER A 57 -4.20 6.27 -9.92
CA SER A 57 -5.15 7.26 -10.44
C SER A 57 -5.71 8.16 -9.33
N ARG A 58 -6.04 7.58 -8.18
CA ARG A 58 -6.56 8.34 -7.04
C ARG A 58 -5.51 9.24 -6.42
N LEU A 59 -4.27 8.77 -6.32
CA LEU A 59 -3.18 9.58 -5.78
C LEU A 59 -2.85 10.76 -6.69
N LEU A 60 -2.94 10.58 -8.00
CA LEU A 60 -2.71 11.66 -8.95
C LEU A 60 -3.77 12.77 -8.86
N GLU A 61 -4.93 12.48 -8.32
CA GLU A 61 -5.96 13.49 -8.05
C GLU A 61 -5.63 14.31 -6.80
N ILE A 62 -4.84 13.77 -5.89
CA ILE A 62 -4.51 14.38 -4.60
C ILE A 62 -3.16 15.08 -4.63
N TYR A 63 -2.17 14.45 -5.27
CA TYR A 63 -0.78 14.91 -5.27
C TYR A 63 -0.33 15.34 -6.66
N GLU A 64 0.48 16.39 -6.71
CA GLU A 64 1.10 16.83 -7.95
C GLU A 64 2.45 16.11 -8.12
N VAL A 65 2.40 14.92 -8.69
CA VAL A 65 3.60 14.10 -8.95
C VAL A 65 3.50 13.52 -10.35
N GLN A 66 4.65 13.10 -10.88
CA GLN A 66 4.66 12.43 -12.17
C GLN A 66 4.04 11.04 -12.06
N PRO A 67 3.24 10.59 -13.05
CA PRO A 67 2.60 9.28 -12.99
C PRO A 67 3.57 8.12 -12.76
N ASP A 68 4.74 8.15 -13.41
CA ASP A 68 5.73 7.08 -13.25
C ASP A 68 6.30 7.03 -11.84
N GLU A 69 6.58 8.19 -11.26
CA GLU A 69 7.05 8.27 -9.87
C GLU A 69 5.99 7.77 -8.90
N CYS A 70 4.75 8.16 -9.13
CA CYS A 70 3.63 7.72 -8.30
C CYS A 70 3.48 6.21 -8.36
N ARG A 71 3.51 5.64 -9.56
CA ARG A 71 3.39 4.19 -9.75
C ARG A 71 4.52 3.44 -9.05
N ASN A 72 5.75 3.92 -9.19
CA ASN A 72 6.90 3.30 -8.55
C ASN A 72 6.77 3.33 -7.02
N SER A 73 6.32 4.44 -6.47
CA SER A 73 6.10 4.56 -5.02
C SER A 73 5.02 3.61 -4.52
N VAL A 74 3.92 3.52 -5.25
CA VAL A 74 2.82 2.60 -4.90
C VAL A 74 3.30 1.15 -4.93
N LEU A 75 3.98 0.76 -6.02
CA LEU A 75 4.50 -0.60 -6.14
C LEU A 75 5.52 -0.94 -5.06
N HIS A 76 6.39 0.01 -4.73
CA HIS A 76 7.38 -0.18 -3.68
C HIS A 76 6.70 -0.47 -2.34
N PHE A 77 5.70 0.33 -1.99
CA PHE A 77 4.95 0.14 -0.75
C PHE A 77 4.19 -1.19 -0.73
N LEU A 78 3.51 -1.52 -1.82
CA LEU A 78 2.77 -2.78 -1.91
C LEU A 78 3.69 -4.00 -1.82
N LYS A 79 4.88 -3.93 -2.42
CA LYS A 79 5.86 -5.01 -2.33
C LYS A 79 6.40 -5.16 -0.92
N GLU A 80 6.56 -4.07 -0.18
CA GLU A 80 6.94 -4.15 1.22
C GLU A 80 5.85 -4.83 2.06
N LEU A 81 4.60 -4.50 1.81
CA LEU A 81 3.47 -5.16 2.48
C LEU A 81 3.42 -6.66 2.15
N GLU A 82 3.76 -7.01 0.91
CA GLU A 82 3.82 -8.41 0.50
C GLU A 82 4.93 -9.16 1.25
N GLN A 83 6.09 -8.54 1.38
CA GLN A 83 7.20 -9.14 2.14
C GLN A 83 6.87 -9.33 3.62
N LEU A 84 6.06 -8.43 4.18
CA LEU A 84 5.62 -8.54 5.56
C LEU A 84 4.49 -9.56 5.74
N GLY A 85 3.92 -10.05 4.64
CA GLY A 85 2.87 -11.07 4.68
C GLY A 85 1.46 -10.52 4.82
N PHE A 86 1.27 -9.22 4.65
CA PHE A 86 -0.05 -8.60 4.81
C PHE A 86 -0.89 -8.68 3.53
N VAL A 87 -0.24 -8.64 2.38
CA VAL A 87 -0.93 -8.72 1.10
C VAL A 87 -0.22 -9.68 0.17
N SER A 88 -0.92 -10.10 -0.88
CA SER A 88 -0.37 -10.82 -2.01
C SER A 88 -0.66 -10.02 -3.27
N LEU A 89 0.29 -9.95 -4.18
CA LEU A 89 0.12 -9.21 -5.43
C LEU A 89 -0.04 -10.21 -6.58
N GLU A 90 -1.17 -10.12 -7.27
CA GLU A 90 -1.44 -10.94 -8.45
C GLU A 90 -1.32 -10.08 -9.69
N LYS A 91 -0.51 -10.50 -10.64
CA LYS A 91 -0.30 -9.75 -11.87
C LYS A 91 -1.57 -9.70 -12.70
N CYS A 92 -1.97 -8.51 -13.11
CA CYS A 92 -3.10 -8.31 -14.02
C CYS A 92 -2.63 -8.53 -15.46
N ASN A 93 -3.44 -9.20 -16.21
CA ASN A 93 -3.17 -9.41 -17.63
C ASN A 93 -3.83 -8.32 -18.48
#